data_cf6a692b5cd7c611a49b9d53e2be844a
#
_entry.id   cf6a692b5cd7c611a49b9d53e2be844a
#
_cell.length_a   1.000
_cell.length_b   1.000
_cell.length_c   1.000
_cell.angle_alpha   90.00
_cell.angle_beta   90.00
_cell.angle_gamma   90.00
#
_symmetry.space_group_name_H-M   'P 1'
#
loop_
_entity.id
_entity.type
_entity.pdbx_description
1 polymer ?
#
loop_
_entity_poly.entity_id
_entity_poly.type
_entity_poly.pdbx_seq_one_letter_code
_entity_poly.pdbx_strand_id
1 'polypeptide(L)'
;MSEPTPDLPTSSPPRRSPWDSGGDRSHVKTFVLAASLMALIGLGAMASRADVAALWRKHFGPPLTSAELRARADACERAGDLAGAQEALAGLVKLRPNDGVAHARLGHVMARRDDDTHAVDEYQRSIDSGEGTYDLFAWYAESLGRVGRTDEAIEWSYRSLSLVPNLVDVRGELARMLMAKGRRYEALSLLESFDADAESKGRHGYFAGQRIAIEAALASPRAASGADAASTSLRLPEMGGHYYAPVSLGNGRPLPFVVDTGATVSSVTSELLADSKASYRVVQPMVVMTTADGRRVPAQGISIESITVGPYRLRNVQAVLCQHCVSLLGQSSLSHFDLKSSRTQGVDFLTLTPRTGV
;
A
#
# COMPACT_ATOMS: atom_id res chain seq x y z
N MET A 1 -62.56 -59.32 37.48
CA MET A 1 -62.58 -58.78 38.83
C MET A 1 -61.43 -57.83 38.95
N SER A 2 -61.66 -56.53 38.78
CA SER A 2 -60.83 -55.41 39.26
C SER A 2 -61.67 -54.15 39.04
N GLU A 3 -61.94 -53.46 40.11
CA GLU A 3 -62.81 -52.30 40.22
C GLU A 3 -62.27 -51.07 39.44
N PRO A 4 -63.14 -50.15 38.98
CA PRO A 4 -62.74 -48.86 38.46
C PRO A 4 -62.51 -47.83 39.56
N THR A 5 -61.47 -47.06 39.48
CA THR A 5 -61.18 -45.93 40.36
C THR A 5 -62.00 -44.69 39.91
N PRO A 6 -62.39 -43.82 40.82
CA PRO A 6 -63.33 -42.73 40.57
C PRO A 6 -62.66 -41.52 40.01
N ASP A 7 -63.37 -40.82 39.09
CA ASP A 7 -63.00 -39.54 38.47
C ASP A 7 -62.85 -38.42 39.49
N LEU A 8 -61.73 -37.68 39.43
CA LEU A 8 -61.50 -36.41 40.10
C LEU A 8 -62.04 -35.24 39.24
N PRO A 9 -62.63 -34.23 39.90
CA PRO A 9 -63.25 -33.12 39.13
C PRO A 9 -62.22 -32.21 38.48
N THR A 10 -62.51 -31.87 37.26
CA THR A 10 -61.76 -30.89 36.41
C THR A 10 -61.80 -29.51 37.05
N SER A 11 -60.65 -28.99 37.46
CA SER A 11 -60.47 -27.60 37.92
C SER A 11 -60.62 -26.63 36.74
N SER A 12 -61.54 -25.69 36.87
CA SER A 12 -61.74 -24.58 35.96
C SER A 12 -60.48 -23.72 35.87
N PRO A 13 -60.09 -23.18 34.68
CA PRO A 13 -58.95 -22.32 34.56
C PRO A 13 -59.17 -21.00 35.32
N PRO A 14 -58.11 -20.40 35.92
CA PRO A 14 -58.23 -19.13 36.63
C PRO A 14 -58.64 -18.01 35.68
N ARG A 15 -59.58 -17.16 36.11
CA ARG A 15 -60.01 -15.94 35.42
C ARG A 15 -58.80 -15.04 35.25
N ARG A 16 -58.46 -14.69 34.02
CA ARG A 16 -57.44 -13.66 33.68
C ARG A 16 -57.89 -12.31 34.25
N SER A 17 -57.00 -11.65 34.98
CA SER A 17 -57.15 -10.27 35.42
C SER A 17 -57.26 -9.32 34.20
N PRO A 18 -58.05 -8.25 34.27
CA PRO A 18 -58.20 -7.25 33.19
C PRO A 18 -56.89 -6.49 32.89
N TRP A 19 -55.80 -6.75 33.63
CA TRP A 19 -54.52 -6.08 33.52
C TRP A 19 -53.45 -6.88 32.76
N ASP A 20 -53.74 -8.12 32.33
CA ASP A 20 -52.83 -8.95 31.52
C ASP A 20 -53.01 -8.73 30.00
N SER A 21 -53.29 -7.50 29.58
CA SER A 21 -53.06 -7.10 28.20
C SER A 21 -51.56 -6.89 28.04
N GLY A 22 -50.88 -7.82 27.36
CA GLY A 22 -49.49 -7.70 26.95
C GLY A 22 -49.29 -6.46 26.08
N GLY A 23 -49.26 -5.29 26.72
CA GLY A 23 -48.88 -4.06 26.12
C GLY A 23 -47.43 -4.15 25.69
N ASP A 24 -47.23 -3.99 24.39
CA ASP A 24 -45.94 -3.97 23.72
C ASP A 24 -44.94 -3.09 24.50
N ARG A 25 -43.94 -3.73 25.10
CA ARG A 25 -42.90 -3.05 25.92
C ARG A 25 -42.13 -1.99 25.12
N SER A 26 -42.28 -1.94 23.81
CA SER A 26 -41.73 -0.92 22.95
C SER A 26 -42.39 0.43 23.17
N HIS A 27 -43.70 0.48 23.28
CA HIS A 27 -44.44 1.73 23.50
C HIS A 27 -44.23 2.34 24.90
N VAL A 28 -44.03 1.50 25.93
CA VAL A 28 -43.72 2.00 27.27
C VAL A 28 -42.33 2.65 27.36
N LYS A 29 -41.33 2.05 26.69
CA LYS A 29 -40.00 2.66 26.62
C LYS A 29 -40.02 3.98 25.84
N THR A 30 -40.80 4.08 24.78
CA THR A 30 -40.97 5.29 23.99
C THR A 30 -41.66 6.40 24.77
N PHE A 31 -42.68 6.06 25.56
CA PHE A 31 -43.41 7.03 26.42
C PHE A 31 -42.54 7.54 27.56
N VAL A 32 -41.77 6.66 28.21
CA VAL A 32 -40.88 7.07 29.33
C VAL A 32 -39.77 7.95 28.83
N LEU A 33 -39.18 7.68 27.66
CA LEU A 33 -38.17 8.51 27.06
C LEU A 33 -38.72 9.89 26.59
N ALA A 34 -39.91 9.93 26.03
CA ALA A 34 -40.58 11.18 25.64
C ALA A 34 -40.94 12.04 26.88
N ALA A 35 -41.41 11.42 27.95
CA ALA A 35 -41.71 12.14 29.20
C ALA A 35 -40.43 12.65 29.89
N SER A 36 -39.32 11.90 29.86
CA SER A 36 -38.05 12.34 30.40
C SER A 36 -37.47 13.50 29.59
N LEU A 37 -37.62 13.48 28.28
CA LEU A 37 -37.19 14.59 27.39
C LEU A 37 -38.01 15.87 27.65
N MET A 38 -39.30 15.75 27.85
CA MET A 38 -40.17 16.87 28.21
C MET A 38 -39.86 17.45 29.61
N ALA A 39 -39.47 16.61 30.57
CA ALA A 39 -39.04 17.05 31.90
C ALA A 39 -37.70 17.82 31.85
N LEU A 40 -36.77 17.44 30.94
CA LEU A 40 -35.51 18.16 30.72
C LEU A 40 -35.71 19.51 30.01
N ILE A 41 -36.74 19.65 29.17
CA ILE A 41 -37.13 20.92 28.52
C ILE A 41 -37.76 21.90 29.56
N GLY A 42 -38.36 21.35 30.62
CA GLY A 42 -38.93 22.18 31.70
C GLY A 42 -37.91 22.75 32.69
N LEU A 43 -36.66 22.31 32.65
CA LEU A 43 -35.55 22.74 33.51
C LEU A 43 -34.60 23.73 32.77
N GLY A 44 -35.15 24.69 32.06
CA GLY A 44 -34.51 25.97 31.82
C GLY A 44 -33.08 26.04 31.30
N ALA A 45 -32.65 25.15 30.44
CA ALA A 45 -31.43 25.36 29.67
C ALA A 45 -31.80 25.89 28.28
N MET A 46 -31.14 26.95 27.85
CA MET A 46 -31.34 27.70 26.59
C MET A 46 -30.91 26.86 25.35
N ALA A 47 -31.48 25.68 25.16
CA ALA A 47 -31.36 24.98 23.90
C ALA A 47 -32.23 25.68 22.86
N SER A 48 -31.67 26.04 21.72
CA SER A 48 -32.43 26.71 20.64
C SER A 48 -33.52 25.73 20.12
N ARG A 49 -34.61 26.29 19.58
CA ARG A 49 -35.64 25.43 18.92
C ARG A 49 -35.06 24.52 17.86
N ALA A 50 -33.95 24.94 17.25
CA ALA A 50 -33.20 24.12 16.28
C ALA A 50 -32.52 22.91 16.94
N ASP A 51 -31.94 23.06 18.14
CA ASP A 51 -31.28 21.94 18.85
C ASP A 51 -32.28 20.89 19.31
N VAL A 52 -33.43 21.32 19.82
CA VAL A 52 -34.55 20.45 20.21
C VAL A 52 -35.10 19.67 19.01
N ALA A 53 -35.30 20.38 17.87
CA ALA A 53 -35.78 19.76 16.65
C ALA A 53 -34.73 18.77 16.05
N ALA A 54 -33.45 19.07 16.20
CA ALA A 54 -32.36 18.17 15.80
C ALA A 54 -32.32 16.92 16.69
N LEU A 55 -32.42 17.07 18.00
CA LEU A 55 -32.49 15.95 18.96
C LEU A 55 -33.72 15.07 18.72
N TRP A 56 -34.87 15.69 18.48
CA TRP A 56 -36.11 14.97 18.18
C TRP A 56 -36.01 14.18 16.89
N ARG A 57 -35.47 14.79 15.80
CA ARG A 57 -35.22 14.09 14.54
C ARG A 57 -34.23 12.94 14.69
N LYS A 58 -33.19 13.12 15.50
CA LYS A 58 -32.18 12.06 15.76
C LYS A 58 -32.78 10.83 16.45
N HIS A 59 -33.76 11.00 17.35
CA HIS A 59 -34.29 9.89 18.15
C HIS A 59 -35.68 9.39 17.74
N PHE A 60 -36.48 10.22 17.07
CA PHE A 60 -37.87 9.92 16.74
C PHE A 60 -38.24 10.20 15.26
N GLY A 61 -37.32 10.72 14.48
CA GLY A 61 -37.53 10.92 13.05
C GLY A 61 -37.48 9.60 12.27
N PRO A 62 -38.02 9.56 11.04
CA PRO A 62 -37.83 8.42 10.17
C PRO A 62 -36.34 8.16 9.96
N PRO A 63 -35.91 6.90 9.78
CA PRO A 63 -34.52 6.57 9.52
C PRO A 63 -34.04 7.30 8.25
N LEU A 64 -32.83 7.84 8.31
CA LEU A 64 -32.24 8.53 7.16
C LEU A 64 -32.07 7.56 6.00
N THR A 65 -32.40 8.03 4.80
CA THR A 65 -32.15 7.31 3.56
C THR A 65 -30.64 7.26 3.22
N SER A 66 -30.23 6.35 2.35
CA SER A 66 -28.83 6.29 1.87
C SER A 66 -28.38 7.61 1.23
N ALA A 67 -29.28 8.34 0.56
CA ALA A 67 -28.95 9.63 -0.06
C ALA A 67 -28.71 10.70 1.00
N GLU A 68 -29.55 10.77 2.02
CA GLU A 68 -29.39 11.72 3.14
C GLU A 68 -28.14 11.44 3.97
N LEU A 69 -27.82 10.16 4.23
CA LEU A 69 -26.60 9.78 4.92
C LEU A 69 -25.36 10.16 4.11
N ARG A 70 -25.38 9.96 2.80
CA ARG A 70 -24.27 10.39 1.92
C ARG A 70 -24.10 11.90 1.93
N ALA A 71 -25.18 12.66 1.77
CA ALA A 71 -25.15 14.12 1.83
C ALA A 71 -24.66 14.64 3.19
N ARG A 72 -25.05 13.98 4.29
CA ARG A 72 -24.57 14.30 5.64
C ARG A 72 -23.07 14.01 5.79
N ALA A 73 -22.60 12.86 5.30
CA ALA A 73 -21.18 12.54 5.30
C ALA A 73 -20.36 13.59 4.55
N ASP A 74 -20.82 13.97 3.33
CA ASP A 74 -20.18 14.99 2.51
C ASP A 74 -20.12 16.36 3.21
N ALA A 75 -21.17 16.72 3.92
CA ALA A 75 -21.23 17.98 4.68
C ALA A 75 -20.27 17.97 5.87
N CYS A 76 -20.25 16.86 6.64
CA CYS A 76 -19.36 16.69 7.80
C CYS A 76 -17.89 16.66 7.37
N GLU A 77 -17.53 15.94 6.30
CA GLU A 77 -16.16 15.90 5.78
C GLU A 77 -15.67 17.29 5.35
N ARG A 78 -16.51 18.05 4.63
CA ARG A 78 -16.17 19.44 4.25
C ARG A 78 -16.02 20.38 5.44
N ALA A 79 -16.77 20.14 6.51
CA ALA A 79 -16.68 20.91 7.76
C ALA A 79 -15.53 20.44 8.67
N GLY A 80 -14.85 19.33 8.36
CA GLY A 80 -13.85 18.72 9.23
C GLY A 80 -14.44 17.99 10.45
N ASP A 81 -15.76 17.79 10.48
CA ASP A 81 -16.45 17.01 11.54
C ASP A 81 -16.28 15.50 11.27
N LEU A 82 -15.14 14.98 11.69
CA LEU A 82 -14.83 13.56 11.51
C LEU A 82 -15.78 12.64 12.29
N ALA A 83 -16.30 13.09 13.42
CA ALA A 83 -17.24 12.29 14.22
C ALA A 83 -18.60 12.17 13.51
N GLY A 84 -19.15 13.29 13.02
CA GLY A 84 -20.39 13.29 12.25
C GLY A 84 -20.26 12.55 10.92
N ALA A 85 -19.11 12.66 10.25
CA ALA A 85 -18.82 11.90 9.03
C ALA A 85 -18.81 10.39 9.30
N GLN A 86 -18.14 9.94 10.36
CA GLN A 86 -18.11 8.53 10.74
C GLN A 86 -19.50 8.00 11.07
N GLU A 87 -20.31 8.73 11.84
CA GLU A 87 -21.70 8.33 12.16
C GLU A 87 -22.53 8.15 10.88
N ALA A 88 -22.44 9.12 9.96
CA ALA A 88 -23.20 9.09 8.70
C ALA A 88 -22.75 7.94 7.80
N LEU A 89 -21.43 7.73 7.63
CA LEU A 89 -20.87 6.66 6.83
C LEU A 89 -21.16 5.27 7.42
N ALA A 90 -21.05 5.11 8.75
CA ALA A 90 -21.44 3.88 9.44
C ALA A 90 -22.92 3.55 9.24
N GLY A 91 -23.81 4.55 9.25
CA GLY A 91 -25.20 4.39 8.87
C GLY A 91 -25.38 3.95 7.42
N LEU A 92 -24.59 4.53 6.51
CA LEU A 92 -24.63 4.23 5.08
C LEU A 92 -24.20 2.79 4.78
N VAL A 93 -23.06 2.33 5.32
CA VAL A 93 -22.57 0.95 5.10
C VAL A 93 -23.51 -0.09 5.74
N LYS A 94 -24.19 0.27 6.84
CA LYS A 94 -25.24 -0.59 7.43
C LYS A 94 -26.44 -0.78 6.49
N LEU A 95 -26.85 0.27 5.77
CA LEU A 95 -27.94 0.21 4.79
C LEU A 95 -27.49 -0.41 3.47
N ARG A 96 -26.22 -0.27 3.13
CA ARG A 96 -25.61 -0.72 1.88
C ARG A 96 -24.27 -1.42 2.14
N PRO A 97 -24.30 -2.69 2.60
CA PRO A 97 -23.09 -3.41 3.00
C PRO A 97 -22.08 -3.65 1.88
N ASN A 98 -22.49 -3.53 0.63
CA ASN A 98 -21.62 -3.71 -0.55
C ASN A 98 -21.26 -2.37 -1.24
N ASP A 99 -21.47 -1.24 -0.57
CA ASP A 99 -21.06 0.08 -1.08
C ASP A 99 -19.56 0.30 -0.78
N GLY A 100 -18.70 -0.17 -1.70
CA GLY A 100 -17.24 -0.11 -1.52
C GLY A 100 -16.73 1.32 -1.32
N VAL A 101 -17.29 2.30 -2.03
CA VAL A 101 -16.92 3.73 -1.84
C VAL A 101 -17.25 4.21 -0.42
N ALA A 102 -18.41 3.79 0.12
CA ALA A 102 -18.76 4.16 1.49
C ALA A 102 -17.82 3.52 2.51
N HIS A 103 -17.41 2.26 2.30
CA HIS A 103 -16.40 1.59 3.12
C HIS A 103 -15.05 2.29 3.05
N ALA A 104 -14.55 2.65 1.85
CA ALA A 104 -13.29 3.39 1.70
C ALA A 104 -13.30 4.70 2.49
N ARG A 105 -14.38 5.48 2.36
CA ARG A 105 -14.53 6.76 3.07
C ARG A 105 -14.63 6.57 4.57
N LEU A 106 -15.36 5.55 5.04
CA LEU A 106 -15.45 5.22 6.46
C LEU A 106 -14.08 4.88 7.03
N GLY A 107 -13.32 4.01 6.36
CA GLY A 107 -11.94 3.69 6.73
C GLY A 107 -11.06 4.94 6.78
N HIS A 108 -11.14 5.82 5.78
CA HIS A 108 -10.36 7.06 5.75
C HIS A 108 -10.71 8.01 6.92
N VAL A 109 -11.99 8.15 7.24
CA VAL A 109 -12.42 8.94 8.41
C VAL A 109 -11.94 8.32 9.72
N MET A 110 -12.00 6.99 9.86
CA MET A 110 -11.50 6.26 11.03
C MET A 110 -9.99 6.45 11.20
N ALA A 111 -9.20 6.27 10.13
CA ALA A 111 -7.75 6.48 10.15
C ALA A 111 -7.36 7.92 10.56
N ARG A 112 -8.10 8.93 10.08
CA ARG A 112 -7.90 10.33 10.49
C ARG A 112 -8.29 10.61 11.95
N ARG A 113 -8.95 9.68 12.61
CA ARG A 113 -9.27 9.70 14.04
C ARG A 113 -8.39 8.75 14.85
N ASP A 114 -7.27 8.32 14.29
CA ASP A 114 -6.30 7.40 14.87
C ASP A 114 -6.87 6.00 15.18
N ASP A 115 -7.96 5.61 14.50
CA ASP A 115 -8.56 4.28 14.60
C ASP A 115 -8.16 3.41 13.40
N ASP A 116 -6.85 3.21 13.24
CA ASP A 116 -6.30 2.45 12.12
C ASP A 116 -6.71 0.98 12.13
N THR A 117 -6.99 0.41 13.30
CA THR A 117 -7.41 -0.99 13.39
C THR A 117 -8.74 -1.24 12.68
N HIS A 118 -9.75 -0.41 12.94
CA HIS A 118 -11.04 -0.53 12.24
C HIS A 118 -10.97 0.02 10.81
N ALA A 119 -10.11 1.02 10.57
CA ALA A 119 -9.89 1.53 9.22
C ALA A 119 -9.40 0.43 8.25
N VAL A 120 -8.46 -0.42 8.69
CA VAL A 120 -7.96 -1.57 7.94
C VAL A 120 -9.11 -2.51 7.53
N ASP A 121 -10.04 -2.80 8.43
CA ASP A 121 -11.19 -3.66 8.13
C ASP A 121 -12.13 -3.04 7.09
N GLU A 122 -12.38 -1.73 7.20
CA GLU A 122 -13.24 -1.02 6.25
C GLU A 122 -12.60 -0.88 4.86
N TYR A 123 -11.29 -0.65 4.78
CA TYR A 123 -10.56 -0.64 3.51
C TYR A 123 -10.58 -2.02 2.84
N GLN A 124 -10.40 -3.10 3.63
CA GLN A 124 -10.50 -4.46 3.09
C GLN A 124 -11.89 -4.73 2.51
N ARG A 125 -12.97 -4.34 3.21
CA ARG A 125 -14.34 -4.47 2.69
C ARG A 125 -14.58 -3.67 1.41
N SER A 126 -13.97 -2.49 1.31
CA SER A 126 -14.02 -1.68 0.09
C SER A 126 -13.39 -2.43 -1.08
N ILE A 127 -12.20 -2.99 -0.90
CA ILE A 127 -11.49 -3.77 -1.91
C ILE A 127 -12.27 -5.03 -2.29
N ASP A 128 -12.82 -5.74 -1.31
CA ASP A 128 -13.65 -6.94 -1.53
C ASP A 128 -14.94 -6.62 -2.30
N SER A 129 -15.42 -5.38 -2.19
CA SER A 129 -16.56 -4.85 -2.96
C SER A 129 -16.19 -4.41 -4.38
N GLY A 130 -14.93 -4.55 -4.78
CA GLY A 130 -14.44 -4.27 -6.13
C GLY A 130 -13.81 -2.89 -6.33
N GLU A 131 -13.66 -2.07 -5.28
CA GLU A 131 -12.95 -0.80 -5.38
C GLU A 131 -11.45 -1.02 -5.54
N GLY A 132 -10.82 -0.18 -6.38
CA GLY A 132 -9.41 -0.39 -6.74
C GLY A 132 -8.69 0.90 -7.13
N THR A 133 -8.88 1.98 -6.38
CA THR A 133 -8.22 3.27 -6.64
C THR A 133 -6.86 3.35 -5.95
N TYR A 134 -5.94 4.16 -6.49
CA TYR A 134 -4.59 4.29 -5.94
C TYR A 134 -4.57 4.91 -4.54
N ASP A 135 -5.48 5.84 -4.27
CA ASP A 135 -5.63 6.51 -2.98
C ASP A 135 -6.16 5.54 -1.90
N LEU A 136 -7.15 4.70 -2.23
CA LEU A 136 -7.61 3.63 -1.35
C LEU A 136 -6.43 2.71 -0.94
N PHE A 137 -5.61 2.27 -1.92
CA PHE A 137 -4.47 1.41 -1.62
C PHE A 137 -3.39 2.11 -0.80
N ALA A 138 -3.17 3.43 -1.03
CA ALA A 138 -2.24 4.22 -0.23
C ALA A 138 -2.71 4.37 1.22
N TRP A 139 -3.97 4.72 1.46
CA TRP A 139 -4.55 4.83 2.81
C TRP A 139 -4.55 3.49 3.54
N TYR A 140 -4.89 2.42 2.82
CA TYR A 140 -4.86 1.08 3.39
C TYR A 140 -3.44 0.68 3.81
N ALA A 141 -2.46 0.92 2.95
CA ALA A 141 -1.05 0.67 3.25
C ALA A 141 -0.56 1.49 4.46
N GLU A 142 -0.94 2.76 4.55
CA GLU A 142 -0.59 3.62 5.67
C GLU A 142 -1.16 3.07 6.99
N SER A 143 -2.45 2.73 7.03
CA SER A 143 -3.07 2.16 8.22
C SER A 143 -2.51 0.79 8.58
N LEU A 144 -2.22 -0.08 7.60
CA LEU A 144 -1.52 -1.34 7.82
C LEU A 144 -0.14 -1.13 8.47
N GLY A 145 0.60 -0.13 8.00
CA GLY A 145 1.89 0.25 8.58
C GLY A 145 1.78 0.68 10.05
N ARG A 146 0.76 1.48 10.37
CA ARG A 146 0.51 1.95 11.74
C ARG A 146 0.07 0.84 12.70
N VAL A 147 -0.66 -0.16 12.23
CA VAL A 147 -1.01 -1.35 13.04
C VAL A 147 0.07 -2.43 13.04
N GLY A 148 1.24 -2.19 12.42
CA GLY A 148 2.39 -3.08 12.44
C GLY A 148 2.36 -4.21 11.39
N ARG A 149 1.37 -4.24 10.48
CA ARG A 149 1.27 -5.19 9.36
C ARG A 149 2.16 -4.74 8.19
N THR A 150 3.44 -4.51 8.47
CA THR A 150 4.38 -3.82 7.56
C THR A 150 4.57 -4.54 6.23
N ASP A 151 4.58 -5.88 6.20
CA ASP A 151 4.78 -6.61 4.95
C ASP A 151 3.59 -6.42 3.99
N GLU A 152 2.38 -6.39 4.52
CA GLU A 152 1.18 -6.10 3.73
C GLU A 152 1.15 -4.62 3.29
N ALA A 153 1.54 -3.71 4.18
CA ALA A 153 1.68 -2.28 3.84
C ALA A 153 2.61 -2.06 2.64
N ILE A 154 3.74 -2.77 2.60
CA ILE A 154 4.68 -2.74 1.48
C ILE A 154 4.00 -3.18 0.18
N GLU A 155 3.28 -4.30 0.18
CA GLU A 155 2.62 -4.83 -1.02
C GLU A 155 1.52 -3.88 -1.54
N TRP A 156 0.72 -3.29 -0.65
CA TRP A 156 -0.32 -2.34 -1.04
C TRP A 156 0.25 -0.98 -1.48
N SER A 157 1.37 -0.54 -0.91
CA SER A 157 2.10 0.64 -1.41
C SER A 157 2.60 0.42 -2.84
N TYR A 158 3.16 -0.75 -3.15
CA TYR A 158 3.51 -1.11 -4.53
C TYR A 158 2.29 -1.11 -5.44
N ARG A 159 1.15 -1.63 -4.97
CA ARG A 159 -0.08 -1.62 -5.75
C ARG A 159 -0.54 -0.20 -6.06
N SER A 160 -0.48 0.72 -5.11
CA SER A 160 -0.78 2.13 -5.33
C SER A 160 0.16 2.75 -6.38
N LEU A 161 1.47 2.54 -6.24
CA LEU A 161 2.48 3.03 -7.19
C LEU A 161 2.37 2.41 -8.59
N SER A 162 1.87 1.19 -8.72
CA SER A 162 1.64 0.57 -10.03
C SER A 162 0.53 1.25 -10.82
N LEU A 163 -0.44 1.87 -10.14
CA LEU A 163 -1.50 2.66 -10.76
C LEU A 163 -1.05 4.09 -11.03
N VAL A 164 -0.33 4.69 -10.09
CA VAL A 164 0.16 6.08 -10.19
C VAL A 164 1.62 6.14 -9.75
N PRO A 165 2.58 6.00 -10.68
CA PRO A 165 4.00 5.88 -10.35
C PRO A 165 4.65 7.14 -9.73
N ASN A 166 4.03 8.30 -9.84
CA ASN A 166 4.60 9.58 -9.40
C ASN A 166 4.11 10.03 -7.99
N LEU A 167 3.56 9.14 -7.19
CA LEU A 167 3.19 9.40 -5.80
C LEU A 167 4.45 9.46 -4.92
N VAL A 168 4.97 10.68 -4.72
CA VAL A 168 6.21 10.93 -3.97
C VAL A 168 6.09 10.46 -2.51
N ASP A 169 5.00 10.83 -1.84
CA ASP A 169 4.80 10.49 -0.42
C ASP A 169 4.71 8.97 -0.20
N VAL A 170 3.93 8.27 -1.03
CA VAL A 170 3.81 6.80 -0.96
C VAL A 170 5.15 6.13 -1.21
N ARG A 171 5.94 6.63 -2.18
CA ARG A 171 7.26 6.11 -2.50
C ARG A 171 8.25 6.29 -1.35
N GLY A 172 8.28 7.47 -0.74
CA GLY A 172 9.15 7.76 0.39
C GLY A 172 8.81 6.92 1.64
N GLU A 173 7.53 6.73 1.91
CA GLU A 173 7.05 5.90 3.00
C GLU A 173 7.35 4.41 2.77
N LEU A 174 7.13 3.92 1.55
CA LEU A 174 7.49 2.57 1.15
C LEU A 174 8.98 2.31 1.32
N ALA A 175 9.85 3.24 0.89
CA ALA A 175 11.29 3.11 1.08
C ALA A 175 11.66 3.03 2.57
N ARG A 176 11.00 3.81 3.43
CA ARG A 176 11.19 3.76 4.88
C ARG A 176 10.80 2.39 5.47
N MET A 177 9.66 1.83 5.04
CA MET A 177 9.21 0.49 5.45
C MET A 177 10.18 -0.60 4.98
N LEU A 178 10.66 -0.52 3.75
CA LEU A 178 11.66 -1.44 3.19
C LEU A 178 12.97 -1.38 3.99
N MET A 179 13.42 -0.18 4.36
CA MET A 179 14.60 0.01 5.23
C MET A 179 14.41 -0.64 6.60
N ALA A 180 13.25 -0.47 7.23
CA ALA A 180 12.93 -1.09 8.52
C ALA A 180 12.93 -2.63 8.44
N LYS A 181 12.59 -3.20 7.27
CA LYS A 181 12.62 -4.65 7.01
C LYS A 181 13.99 -5.15 6.52
N GLY A 182 15.02 -4.30 6.47
CA GLY A 182 16.36 -4.66 5.98
C GLY A 182 16.46 -4.81 4.44
N ARG A 183 15.40 -4.49 3.69
CA ARG A 183 15.33 -4.60 2.22
C ARG A 183 15.96 -3.34 1.55
N ARG A 184 17.20 -3.03 1.92
CA ARG A 184 17.87 -1.76 1.61
C ARG A 184 18.10 -1.56 0.11
N TYR A 185 18.51 -2.62 -0.61
CA TYR A 185 18.74 -2.52 -2.05
C TYR A 185 17.45 -2.29 -2.83
N GLU A 186 16.34 -2.85 -2.36
CA GLU A 186 15.02 -2.62 -2.94
C GLU A 186 14.54 -1.18 -2.68
N ALA A 187 14.74 -0.67 -1.48
CA ALA A 187 14.49 0.73 -1.16
C ALA A 187 15.33 1.68 -2.02
N LEU A 188 16.61 1.36 -2.21
CA LEU A 188 17.49 2.16 -3.05
C LEU A 188 17.05 2.16 -4.50
N SER A 189 16.79 1.00 -5.09
CA SER A 189 16.28 0.86 -6.46
C SER A 189 14.98 1.65 -6.69
N LEU A 190 14.05 1.57 -5.73
CA LEU A 190 12.77 2.28 -5.76
C LEU A 190 12.95 3.79 -5.87
N LEU A 191 13.89 4.36 -5.11
CA LEU A 191 14.14 5.80 -5.07
C LEU A 191 15.01 6.28 -6.23
N GLU A 192 16.06 5.52 -6.59
CA GLU A 192 16.97 5.90 -7.66
C GLU A 192 16.31 5.87 -9.02
N SER A 193 15.49 4.87 -9.32
CA SER A 193 14.78 4.81 -10.60
C SER A 193 13.87 6.02 -10.82
N PHE A 194 13.26 6.53 -9.75
CA PHE A 194 12.42 7.72 -9.81
C PHE A 194 13.22 9.01 -9.95
N ASP A 195 14.28 9.17 -9.14
CA ASP A 195 15.13 10.35 -9.20
C ASP A 195 15.91 10.44 -10.51
N ALA A 196 16.37 9.31 -11.07
CA ALA A 196 17.03 9.27 -12.38
C ALA A 196 16.10 9.78 -13.50
N ASP A 197 14.82 9.43 -13.48
CA ASP A 197 13.83 9.98 -14.42
C ASP A 197 13.67 11.49 -14.23
N ALA A 198 13.62 11.98 -13.00
CA ALA A 198 13.54 13.40 -12.70
C ALA A 198 14.80 14.15 -13.16
N GLU A 199 15.98 13.62 -12.84
CA GLU A 199 17.30 14.19 -13.20
C GLU A 199 17.51 14.21 -14.72
N SER A 200 17.11 13.15 -15.44
CA SER A 200 17.16 13.11 -16.91
C SER A 200 16.33 14.21 -17.58
N LYS A 201 15.30 14.71 -16.90
CA LYS A 201 14.44 15.82 -17.33
C LYS A 201 14.90 17.18 -16.76
N GLY A 202 16.11 17.26 -16.21
CA GLY A 202 16.71 18.48 -15.65
C GLY A 202 16.07 18.94 -14.32
N ARG A 203 15.38 18.04 -13.62
CA ARG A 203 14.78 18.32 -12.30
C ARG A 203 15.68 17.77 -11.19
N HIS A 204 15.60 18.36 -9.99
CA HIS A 204 16.29 17.82 -8.83
C HIS A 204 15.62 16.51 -8.37
N GLY A 205 16.43 15.57 -7.90
CA GLY A 205 15.94 14.34 -7.28
C GLY A 205 15.19 14.64 -5.98
N TYR A 206 14.05 14.00 -5.79
CA TYR A 206 13.18 14.19 -4.61
C TYR A 206 13.73 13.48 -3.37
N PHE A 207 14.49 12.39 -3.56
CA PHE A 207 14.88 11.46 -2.50
C PHE A 207 16.38 11.46 -2.19
N ALA A 208 17.11 12.48 -2.61
CA ALA A 208 18.57 12.54 -2.45
C ALA A 208 19.02 12.27 -1.01
N GLY A 209 18.35 12.86 -0.01
CA GLY A 209 18.67 12.63 1.40
C GLY A 209 18.41 11.19 1.86
N GLN A 210 17.30 10.60 1.44
CA GLN A 210 16.97 9.20 1.77
C GLN A 210 17.94 8.23 1.08
N ARG A 211 18.30 8.46 -0.18
CA ARG A 211 19.29 7.65 -0.91
C ARG A 211 20.64 7.66 -0.18
N ILE A 212 21.15 8.83 0.20
CA ILE A 212 22.40 8.95 0.95
C ILE A 212 22.34 8.16 2.27
N ALA A 213 21.22 8.23 2.99
CA ALA A 213 21.04 7.47 4.23
C ALA A 213 21.05 5.94 4.00
N ILE A 214 20.44 5.48 2.91
CA ILE A 214 20.43 4.05 2.51
C ILE A 214 21.85 3.61 2.13
N GLU A 215 22.55 4.38 1.30
CA GLU A 215 23.93 4.10 0.89
C GLU A 215 24.88 4.02 2.10
N ALA A 216 24.75 4.97 3.04
CA ALA A 216 25.50 4.95 4.29
C ALA A 216 25.19 3.70 5.14
N ALA A 217 23.93 3.29 5.19
CA ALA A 217 23.53 2.07 5.88
C ALA A 217 24.07 0.80 5.20
N LEU A 218 24.18 0.79 3.87
CA LEU A 218 24.79 -0.30 3.12
C LEU A 218 26.32 -0.37 3.30
N ALA A 219 26.99 0.78 3.43
CA ALA A 219 28.42 0.87 3.65
C ALA A 219 28.86 0.50 5.08
N SER A 220 27.93 0.41 6.04
CA SER A 220 28.28 0.14 7.45
C SER A 220 28.68 -1.32 7.66
N PRO A 221 29.74 -1.61 8.50
CA PRO A 221 30.18 -2.99 8.78
C PRO A 221 29.10 -3.89 9.38
N ARG A 222 28.10 -3.30 10.03
CA ARG A 222 26.95 -4.00 10.64
C ARG A 222 25.98 -4.54 9.59
N ALA A 223 25.93 -3.94 8.40
CA ALA A 223 25.15 -4.43 7.26
C ALA A 223 25.76 -5.70 6.68
N ALA A 224 27.08 -5.81 6.70
CA ALA A 224 27.81 -6.99 6.19
C ALA A 224 27.67 -8.24 7.08
N SER A 225 27.19 -8.11 8.32
CA SER A 225 27.25 -9.19 9.32
C SER A 225 25.96 -9.87 9.72
N GLY A 226 24.77 -9.47 9.20
CA GLY A 226 23.62 -10.16 9.75
C GLY A 226 22.24 -10.06 9.12
N ALA A 227 21.75 -8.91 8.76
CA ALA A 227 20.34 -8.79 8.36
C ALA A 227 20.14 -8.88 6.82
N ASP A 228 21.12 -8.38 6.05
CA ASP A 228 21.07 -8.45 4.58
C ASP A 228 21.57 -9.82 4.04
N ALA A 229 22.35 -10.55 4.84
CA ALA A 229 22.76 -11.92 4.52
C ALA A 229 21.60 -12.94 4.62
N ALA A 230 20.50 -12.58 5.28
CA ALA A 230 19.32 -13.43 5.34
C ALA A 230 18.47 -13.35 4.05
N SER A 231 18.62 -12.31 3.23
CA SER A 231 18.00 -12.23 1.91
C SER A 231 19.01 -12.71 0.84
N THR A 232 19.01 -13.99 0.57
CA THR A 232 19.78 -14.59 -0.52
C THR A 232 19.22 -14.23 -1.91
N SER A 233 18.38 -13.22 -2.03
CA SER A 233 17.75 -12.81 -3.28
C SER A 233 17.46 -11.32 -3.30
N LEU A 234 17.52 -10.73 -4.50
CA LEU A 234 17.15 -9.33 -4.76
C LEU A 234 15.77 -9.31 -5.44
N ARG A 235 14.78 -8.78 -4.76
CA ARG A 235 13.41 -8.64 -5.29
C ARG A 235 13.24 -7.25 -5.89
N LEU A 236 12.82 -7.18 -7.13
CA LEU A 236 12.66 -5.94 -7.90
C LEU A 236 11.19 -5.81 -8.34
N PRO A 237 10.50 -4.72 -7.98
CA PRO A 237 9.16 -4.44 -8.50
C PRO A 237 9.22 -3.98 -9.95
N GLU A 238 8.18 -4.28 -10.71
CA GLU A 238 7.97 -3.67 -12.02
C GLU A 238 7.57 -2.20 -11.83
N MET A 239 8.28 -1.31 -12.51
CA MET A 239 8.02 0.12 -12.49
C MET A 239 8.05 0.66 -13.93
N GLY A 240 6.87 1.04 -14.43
CA GLY A 240 6.75 1.59 -15.78
C GLY A 240 7.11 0.60 -16.89
N GLY A 241 6.80 -0.67 -16.72
CA GLY A 241 7.11 -1.72 -17.69
C GLY A 241 8.51 -2.32 -17.59
N HIS A 242 9.30 -1.89 -16.60
CA HIS A 242 10.70 -2.32 -16.43
C HIS A 242 11.01 -2.71 -14.98
N TYR A 243 12.01 -3.57 -14.82
CA TYR A 243 12.65 -3.85 -13.53
C TYR A 243 13.97 -3.09 -13.45
N TYR A 244 14.26 -2.48 -12.32
CA TYR A 244 15.49 -1.74 -12.09
C TYR A 244 16.31 -2.39 -10.98
N ALA A 245 17.56 -2.76 -11.28
CA ALA A 245 18.48 -3.27 -10.30
C ALA A 245 19.50 -2.18 -9.88
N PRO A 246 19.82 -2.05 -8.59
CA PRO A 246 20.86 -1.14 -8.15
C PRO A 246 22.23 -1.76 -8.49
N VAL A 247 22.97 -1.09 -9.37
CA VAL A 247 24.27 -1.56 -9.87
C VAL A 247 25.36 -0.52 -9.60
N SER A 248 26.46 -0.98 -9.01
CA SER A 248 27.68 -0.18 -8.86
C SER A 248 28.76 -0.69 -9.82
N LEU A 249 29.42 0.23 -10.52
CA LEU A 249 30.61 -0.05 -11.32
C LEU A 249 31.85 0.22 -10.47
N GLY A 250 32.71 -0.78 -10.32
CA GLY A 250 33.89 -0.67 -9.47
C GLY A 250 33.52 -0.32 -8.00
N ASN A 251 33.98 0.83 -7.53
CA ASN A 251 33.65 1.38 -6.21
C ASN A 251 32.67 2.59 -6.29
N GLY A 252 32.00 2.77 -7.45
CA GLY A 252 31.02 3.81 -7.63
C GLY A 252 29.75 3.61 -6.78
N ARG A 253 28.94 4.68 -6.67
CA ARG A 253 27.63 4.57 -6.01
C ARG A 253 26.71 3.66 -6.83
N PRO A 254 25.72 3.01 -6.20
CA PRO A 254 24.69 2.29 -6.92
C PRO A 254 23.90 3.21 -7.87
N LEU A 255 23.49 2.70 -9.02
CA LEU A 255 22.67 3.39 -10.01
C LEU A 255 21.63 2.41 -10.57
N PRO A 256 20.45 2.89 -11.00
CA PRO A 256 19.42 2.01 -11.52
C PRO A 256 19.76 1.53 -12.94
N PHE A 257 19.98 0.22 -13.08
CA PHE A 257 20.12 -0.43 -14.37
C PHE A 257 18.83 -1.15 -14.74
N VAL A 258 18.39 -0.98 -15.98
CA VAL A 258 17.25 -1.76 -16.49
C VAL A 258 17.66 -3.24 -16.57
N VAL A 259 16.83 -4.13 -16.05
CA VAL A 259 17.00 -5.58 -16.22
C VAL A 259 16.38 -5.99 -17.55
N ASP A 260 17.23 -6.38 -18.51
CA ASP A 260 16.79 -6.78 -19.86
C ASP A 260 17.21 -8.22 -20.15
N THR A 261 16.26 -9.14 -20.01
CA THR A 261 16.49 -10.57 -20.27
C THR A 261 16.66 -10.91 -21.75
N GLY A 262 16.28 -9.99 -22.64
CA GLY A 262 16.45 -10.12 -24.09
C GLY A 262 17.81 -9.64 -24.60
N ALA A 263 18.53 -8.83 -23.82
CA ALA A 263 19.86 -8.35 -24.19
C ALA A 263 20.93 -9.41 -23.96
N THR A 264 21.76 -9.69 -24.94
CA THR A 264 22.86 -10.66 -24.82
C THR A 264 23.95 -10.18 -23.87
N VAL A 265 24.29 -8.89 -23.93
CA VAL A 265 25.33 -8.27 -23.10
C VAL A 265 24.78 -7.05 -22.37
N SER A 266 25.37 -6.74 -21.23
CA SER A 266 25.09 -5.52 -20.49
C SER A 266 25.59 -4.30 -21.26
N SER A 267 24.97 -3.13 -21.05
CA SER A 267 25.42 -1.86 -21.65
C SER A 267 25.68 -0.80 -20.60
N VAL A 268 26.69 0.03 -20.83
CA VAL A 268 27.06 1.15 -19.97
C VAL A 268 27.41 2.37 -20.83
N THR A 269 27.14 3.57 -20.29
CA THR A 269 27.53 4.81 -20.99
C THR A 269 28.96 5.18 -20.64
N SER A 270 29.60 5.94 -21.57
CA SER A 270 30.96 6.47 -21.36
C SER A 270 31.02 7.40 -20.12
N GLU A 271 29.99 8.20 -19.92
CA GLU A 271 29.87 9.10 -18.76
C GLU A 271 29.85 8.32 -17.45
N LEU A 272 28.97 7.31 -17.36
CA LEU A 272 28.85 6.49 -16.18
C LEU A 272 30.15 5.77 -15.85
N LEU A 273 30.85 5.27 -16.86
CA LEU A 273 32.12 4.58 -16.68
C LEU A 273 33.22 5.53 -16.17
N ALA A 274 33.25 6.75 -16.71
CA ALA A 274 34.20 7.79 -16.27
C ALA A 274 33.93 8.23 -14.83
N ASP A 275 32.66 8.46 -14.47
CA ASP A 275 32.26 8.92 -13.13
C ASP A 275 32.54 7.86 -12.06
N SER A 276 32.31 6.59 -12.39
CA SER A 276 32.53 5.48 -11.46
C SER A 276 34.00 5.14 -11.23
N LYS A 277 34.89 5.62 -12.12
CA LYS A 277 36.31 5.26 -12.15
C LYS A 277 36.54 3.74 -12.19
N ALA A 278 35.62 3.00 -12.78
CA ALA A 278 35.70 1.55 -12.86
C ALA A 278 36.81 1.11 -13.81
N SER A 279 37.58 0.11 -13.42
CA SER A 279 38.62 -0.51 -14.28
C SER A 279 37.95 -1.35 -15.33
N TYR A 280 38.32 -1.15 -16.60
CA TYR A 280 37.88 -1.96 -17.73
C TYR A 280 38.98 -2.12 -18.78
N ARG A 281 38.79 -3.09 -19.64
CA ARG A 281 39.66 -3.28 -20.85
C ARG A 281 38.78 -3.35 -22.08
N VAL A 282 39.25 -2.76 -23.17
CA VAL A 282 38.61 -2.90 -24.49
C VAL A 282 38.92 -4.28 -25.03
N VAL A 283 37.90 -5.06 -25.34
CA VAL A 283 37.99 -6.41 -25.92
C VAL A 283 37.79 -6.33 -27.44
N GLN A 284 36.86 -5.50 -27.89
CA GLN A 284 36.54 -5.25 -29.28
C GLN A 284 36.42 -3.73 -29.49
N PRO A 285 37.35 -3.12 -30.28
CA PRO A 285 37.37 -1.68 -30.49
C PRO A 285 36.12 -1.14 -31.17
N MET A 286 35.48 -1.96 -32.01
CA MET A 286 34.26 -1.59 -32.71
C MET A 286 33.30 -2.77 -32.79
N VAL A 287 32.09 -2.56 -32.28
CA VAL A 287 30.94 -3.47 -32.42
C VAL A 287 29.74 -2.65 -32.88
N VAL A 288 28.79 -3.28 -33.54
CA VAL A 288 27.52 -2.65 -33.89
C VAL A 288 26.44 -3.27 -32.99
N MET A 289 25.90 -2.46 -32.11
CA MET A 289 24.78 -2.82 -31.26
C MET A 289 23.48 -2.55 -32.01
N THR A 290 22.52 -3.47 -31.94
CA THR A 290 21.15 -3.24 -32.39
C THR A 290 20.28 -2.97 -31.15
N THR A 291 19.64 -1.80 -31.10
CA THR A 291 18.74 -1.41 -30.03
C THR A 291 17.35 -2.05 -30.22
N ALA A 292 16.52 -2.05 -29.18
CA ALA A 292 15.18 -2.67 -29.23
C ALA A 292 14.27 -2.07 -30.31
N ASP A 293 14.50 -0.80 -30.71
CA ASP A 293 13.80 -0.12 -31.80
C ASP A 293 14.41 -0.38 -33.19
N GLY A 294 15.36 -1.32 -33.26
CA GLY A 294 16.00 -1.75 -34.50
C GLY A 294 17.12 -0.84 -35.03
N ARG A 295 17.47 0.24 -34.33
CA ARG A 295 18.58 1.11 -34.72
C ARG A 295 19.93 0.42 -34.52
N ARG A 296 20.86 0.68 -35.39
CA ARG A 296 22.24 0.18 -35.30
C ARG A 296 23.14 1.30 -34.79
N VAL A 297 23.74 1.09 -33.64
CA VAL A 297 24.58 2.08 -32.95
C VAL A 297 26.00 1.55 -32.83
N PRO A 298 27.05 2.34 -33.21
CA PRO A 298 28.42 1.94 -32.94
C PRO A 298 28.73 1.97 -31.47
N ALA A 299 29.46 0.95 -31.02
CA ALA A 299 29.84 0.78 -29.63
C ALA A 299 31.21 0.08 -29.53
N GLN A 300 31.74 -0.03 -28.31
CA GLN A 300 32.93 -0.82 -28.03
C GLN A 300 32.58 -2.01 -27.15
N GLY A 301 33.11 -3.18 -27.48
CA GLY A 301 33.05 -4.32 -26.56
C GLY A 301 34.10 -4.18 -25.47
N ILE A 302 33.70 -4.21 -24.22
CA ILE A 302 34.58 -4.05 -23.06
C ILE A 302 34.39 -5.22 -22.07
N SER A 303 35.38 -5.41 -21.22
CA SER A 303 35.27 -6.25 -20.02
C SER A 303 35.52 -5.37 -18.80
N ILE A 304 34.49 -5.21 -17.96
CA ILE A 304 34.58 -4.46 -16.71
C ILE A 304 35.10 -5.38 -15.62
N GLU A 305 36.13 -4.96 -14.87
CA GLU A 305 36.78 -5.79 -13.87
C GLU A 305 35.84 -6.26 -12.78
N SER A 306 34.97 -5.36 -12.27
CA SER A 306 33.93 -5.73 -11.33
C SER A 306 32.72 -4.81 -11.43
N ILE A 307 31.54 -5.40 -11.34
CA ILE A 307 30.27 -4.74 -11.08
C ILE A 307 29.61 -5.36 -9.86
N THR A 308 28.82 -4.57 -9.13
CA THR A 308 28.05 -5.06 -7.98
C THR A 308 26.58 -4.91 -8.30
N VAL A 309 25.80 -6.00 -8.28
CA VAL A 309 24.35 -6.01 -8.50
C VAL A 309 23.70 -6.28 -7.15
N GLY A 310 23.09 -5.26 -6.55
CA GLY A 310 22.66 -5.33 -5.16
C GLY A 310 23.84 -5.73 -4.25
N PRO A 311 23.75 -6.82 -3.48
CA PRO A 311 24.84 -7.31 -2.63
C PRO A 311 25.89 -8.16 -3.38
N TYR A 312 25.69 -8.47 -4.66
CA TYR A 312 26.48 -9.48 -5.38
C TYR A 312 27.55 -8.86 -6.27
N ARG A 313 28.79 -9.28 -6.11
CA ARG A 313 29.93 -8.80 -6.87
C ARG A 313 30.27 -9.75 -8.01
N LEU A 314 30.06 -9.32 -9.26
CA LEU A 314 30.42 -10.02 -10.48
C LEU A 314 31.79 -9.53 -10.97
N ARG A 315 32.62 -10.43 -11.52
CA ARG A 315 33.95 -10.11 -12.05
C ARG A 315 34.04 -10.34 -13.54
N ASN A 316 34.87 -9.53 -14.21
CA ASN A 316 35.16 -9.66 -15.64
C ASN A 316 33.91 -9.67 -16.52
N VAL A 317 32.96 -8.78 -16.23
CA VAL A 317 31.66 -8.73 -16.92
C VAL A 317 31.82 -8.14 -18.31
N GLN A 318 31.35 -8.87 -19.32
CA GLN A 318 31.31 -8.39 -20.69
C GLN A 318 30.20 -7.37 -20.85
N ALA A 319 30.51 -6.23 -21.44
CA ALA A 319 29.56 -5.16 -21.69
C ALA A 319 29.86 -4.45 -23.00
N VAL A 320 28.88 -3.69 -23.49
CA VAL A 320 29.09 -2.70 -24.58
C VAL A 320 29.14 -1.30 -23.98
N LEU A 321 30.11 -0.54 -24.44
CA LEU A 321 30.30 0.85 -24.10
C LEU A 321 29.76 1.72 -25.24
N CYS A 322 28.80 2.59 -24.96
CA CYS A 322 28.15 3.47 -25.93
C CYS A 322 27.86 4.85 -25.33
N GLN A 323 27.74 5.87 -26.21
CA GLN A 323 27.56 7.26 -25.76
C GLN A 323 26.13 7.57 -25.29
N HIS A 324 25.13 7.02 -25.96
CA HIS A 324 23.71 7.36 -25.75
C HIS A 324 22.82 6.12 -25.62
N CYS A 325 23.30 5.09 -24.93
CA CYS A 325 22.49 3.92 -24.62
C CYS A 325 21.91 3.98 -23.22
N VAL A 326 20.92 3.16 -22.99
CA VAL A 326 20.42 2.92 -21.64
C VAL A 326 21.38 1.96 -20.92
N SER A 327 21.72 2.28 -19.68
CA SER A 327 22.47 1.34 -18.82
C SER A 327 21.56 0.16 -18.47
N LEU A 328 21.93 -1.05 -18.89
CA LEU A 328 21.13 -2.24 -18.66
C LEU A 328 21.98 -3.45 -18.27
N LEU A 329 21.37 -4.38 -17.56
CA LEU A 329 21.89 -5.71 -17.26
C LEU A 329 21.34 -6.68 -18.29
N GLY A 330 22.22 -7.17 -19.15
CA GLY A 330 21.95 -8.26 -20.10
C GLY A 330 22.41 -9.62 -19.58
N GLN A 331 22.32 -10.64 -20.42
CA GLN A 331 22.68 -12.04 -20.09
C GLN A 331 24.13 -12.19 -19.60
N SER A 332 25.06 -11.34 -20.04
CA SER A 332 26.44 -11.34 -19.53
C SER A 332 26.53 -11.13 -18.01
N SER A 333 25.54 -10.47 -17.41
CA SER A 333 25.39 -10.32 -15.95
C SER A 333 24.33 -11.23 -15.39
N LEU A 334 23.17 -11.32 -16.04
CA LEU A 334 21.99 -12.03 -15.52
C LEU A 334 22.17 -13.55 -15.47
N SER A 335 23.07 -14.13 -16.30
CA SER A 335 23.41 -15.55 -16.25
C SER A 335 23.99 -16.03 -14.91
N HIS A 336 24.45 -15.10 -14.06
CA HIS A 336 24.91 -15.39 -12.71
C HIS A 336 23.76 -15.56 -11.69
N PHE A 337 22.53 -15.33 -12.12
CA PHE A 337 21.34 -15.39 -11.27
C PHE A 337 20.29 -16.36 -11.81
N ASP A 338 19.56 -16.97 -10.90
CA ASP A 338 18.28 -17.58 -11.21
C ASP A 338 17.20 -16.49 -11.11
N LEU A 339 16.41 -16.36 -12.18
CA LEU A 339 15.39 -15.34 -12.31
C LEU A 339 14.01 -15.96 -12.06
N LYS A 340 13.25 -15.39 -11.14
CA LYS A 340 11.88 -15.84 -10.83
C LYS A 340 10.92 -14.66 -10.87
N SER A 341 9.94 -14.72 -11.75
CA SER A 341 8.81 -13.79 -11.76
C SER A 341 7.75 -14.22 -10.77
N SER A 342 7.13 -13.26 -10.12
CA SER A 342 5.99 -13.47 -9.22
C SER A 342 5.05 -12.26 -9.29
N ARG A 343 3.76 -12.47 -9.00
CA ARG A 343 2.78 -11.40 -8.94
C ARG A 343 2.14 -11.38 -7.55
N THR A 344 2.14 -10.22 -6.91
CA THR A 344 1.52 -10.00 -5.59
C THR A 344 0.69 -8.72 -5.65
N GLN A 345 -0.55 -8.78 -5.20
CA GLN A 345 -1.51 -7.65 -5.25
C GLN A 345 -1.58 -6.98 -6.64
N GLY A 346 -1.45 -7.79 -7.72
CA GLY A 346 -1.49 -7.29 -9.09
C GLY A 346 -0.23 -6.53 -9.55
N VAL A 347 0.84 -6.54 -8.77
CA VAL A 347 2.16 -6.01 -9.12
C VAL A 347 3.09 -7.16 -9.48
N ASP A 348 3.82 -7.02 -10.57
CA ASP A 348 4.81 -8.00 -11.00
C ASP A 348 6.16 -7.71 -10.34
N PHE A 349 6.82 -8.78 -9.90
CA PHE A 349 8.14 -8.73 -9.29
C PHE A 349 9.07 -9.70 -10.00
N LEU A 350 10.33 -9.29 -10.15
CA LEU A 350 11.42 -10.14 -10.57
C LEU A 350 12.36 -10.38 -9.38
N THR A 351 12.63 -11.62 -9.06
CA THR A 351 13.57 -11.99 -8.01
C THR A 351 14.84 -12.57 -8.65
N LEU A 352 15.99 -11.99 -8.30
CA LEU A 352 17.31 -12.43 -8.69
C LEU A 352 17.92 -13.21 -7.52
N THR A 353 18.17 -14.50 -7.68
CA THR A 353 18.83 -15.35 -6.69
C THR A 353 20.21 -15.73 -7.24
N PRO A 354 21.32 -15.46 -6.54
CA PRO A 354 22.64 -15.77 -7.06
C PRO A 354 22.80 -17.30 -7.24
N ARG A 355 23.44 -17.69 -8.33
CA ARG A 355 23.90 -19.07 -8.51
C ARG A 355 25.14 -19.31 -7.65
N THR A 356 25.39 -20.56 -7.31
CA THR A 356 26.59 -20.96 -6.54
C THR A 356 27.85 -20.46 -7.23
N GLY A 357 28.65 -19.65 -6.55
CA GLY A 357 29.93 -19.11 -7.04
C GLY A 357 29.93 -17.61 -7.39
N VAL A 358 28.87 -16.90 -7.09
CA VAL A 358 28.79 -15.42 -7.19
C VAL A 358 29.19 -14.76 -5.90
#